data_fa0b19e568f22075eaed710f648803b2
#
_entry.id   fa0b19e568f22075eaed710f648803b2
#
_cell.length_a   1.000
_cell.length_b   1.000
_cell.length_c   1.000
_cell.angle_alpha   90.00
_cell.angle_beta   90.00
_cell.angle_gamma   90.00
#
_symmetry.space_group_name_H-M   'P 1'
#
loop_
_entity.id
_entity.type
_entity.pdbx_description
1 polymer ?
#
loop_
_entity_poly.entity_id
_entity_poly.type
_entity_poly.pdbx_seq_one_letter_code
_entity_poly.pdbx_strand_id
1 'polypeptide(L)'
;MRAWDAPAPVSLPGSAPLPRIFDTAANTVVQLEEPKKAGLYVCGITPYDATHMGHASTYVAFDLLNRAWRDAGVEVTYVQNVTDVDDPLLERATATNVDWQELAEDQTELFRTDMAALNVLPPDHYVGVVESIDWLFPVVEGLLERGLAYRVPGFTDEKGVQHPDGDIYLDVKAAQ
;
A
#
# COMPACT_ATOMS: atom_id res chain seq x y z
N MET A 1 0.62 -4.81 11.42
CA MET A 1 -0.80 -5.26 11.24
C MET A 1 -0.82 -6.70 10.76
N ARG A 2 -1.86 -7.51 11.08
CA ARG A 2 -1.97 -8.90 10.60
C ARG A 2 -2.67 -8.95 9.24
N ALA A 3 -2.14 -9.71 8.28
CA ALA A 3 -2.81 -10.05 7.03
C ALA A 3 -3.82 -11.21 7.22
N TRP A 4 -4.49 -11.63 6.17
CA TRP A 4 -5.37 -12.81 6.14
C TRP A 4 -4.56 -14.11 6.05
N ASP A 5 -5.22 -15.24 6.27
CA ASP A 5 -4.56 -16.53 6.19
C ASP A 5 -4.31 -16.92 4.71
N ALA A 6 -3.12 -17.46 4.45
CA ALA A 6 -2.77 -17.90 3.10
C ALA A 6 -3.63 -19.10 2.67
N PRO A 7 -4.19 -19.09 1.45
CA PRO A 7 -4.76 -20.30 0.88
C PRO A 7 -3.65 -21.36 0.73
N ALA A 8 -4.01 -22.64 0.86
CA ALA A 8 -3.06 -23.71 0.60
C ALA A 8 -2.80 -23.79 -0.92
N PRO A 9 -1.64 -23.37 -1.43
CA PRO A 9 -1.36 -23.47 -2.85
C PRO A 9 -1.21 -24.92 -3.26
N VAL A 10 -1.82 -25.29 -4.40
CA VAL A 10 -1.61 -26.60 -5.00
C VAL A 10 -0.21 -26.60 -5.62
N SER A 11 0.67 -27.48 -5.18
CA SER A 11 1.96 -27.70 -5.80
C SER A 11 1.79 -28.59 -7.02
N LEU A 12 2.13 -28.08 -8.19
CA LEU A 12 2.17 -28.84 -9.43
C LEU A 12 3.63 -29.16 -9.80
N PRO A 13 3.90 -30.32 -10.44
CA PRO A 13 5.25 -30.63 -10.91
C PRO A 13 5.64 -29.73 -12.10
N GLY A 14 6.88 -29.26 -12.11
CA GLY A 14 7.43 -28.38 -13.16
C GLY A 14 7.74 -27.00 -12.64
N SER A 15 8.10 -26.09 -13.56
CA SER A 15 8.30 -24.67 -13.28
C SER A 15 7.82 -23.86 -14.50
N ALA A 16 7.22 -22.69 -14.23
CA ALA A 16 6.83 -21.77 -15.28
C ALA A 16 8.03 -20.95 -15.80
N PRO A 17 7.97 -20.42 -17.03
CA PRO A 17 8.88 -19.39 -17.48
C PRO A 17 8.64 -18.09 -16.69
N LEU A 18 9.67 -17.23 -16.57
CA LEU A 18 9.53 -15.90 -16.03
C LEU A 18 8.45 -15.10 -16.76
N PRO A 19 7.56 -14.42 -16.07
CA PRO A 19 6.52 -13.61 -16.69
C PRO A 19 7.10 -12.42 -17.44
N ARG A 20 6.39 -11.99 -18.48
CA ARG A 20 6.64 -10.75 -19.20
C ARG A 20 5.61 -9.73 -18.73
N ILE A 21 6.06 -8.53 -18.38
CA ILE A 21 5.22 -7.46 -17.87
C ILE A 21 5.38 -6.21 -18.74
N PHE A 22 4.31 -5.41 -18.80
CA PHE A 22 4.39 -4.08 -19.42
C PHE A 22 5.04 -3.11 -18.44
N ASP A 23 6.17 -2.54 -18.81
CA ASP A 23 6.86 -1.49 -18.07
C ASP A 23 6.40 -0.13 -18.59
N THR A 24 5.75 0.64 -17.73
CA THR A 24 5.22 1.97 -18.08
C THR A 24 6.33 2.98 -18.37
N ALA A 25 7.46 2.89 -17.68
CA ALA A 25 8.58 3.80 -17.88
C ALA A 25 9.28 3.52 -19.24
N ALA A 26 9.50 2.24 -19.54
CA ALA A 26 10.08 1.83 -20.83
C ALA A 26 9.05 1.82 -21.96
N ASN A 27 7.75 1.93 -21.67
CA ASN A 27 6.62 1.86 -22.59
C ASN A 27 6.65 0.62 -23.51
N THR A 28 7.06 -0.52 -22.95
CA THR A 28 7.17 -1.79 -23.69
C THR A 28 6.98 -2.98 -22.76
N VAL A 29 6.74 -4.15 -23.36
CA VAL A 29 6.71 -5.41 -22.61
C VAL A 29 8.15 -5.88 -22.40
N VAL A 30 8.56 -5.98 -21.14
CA VAL A 30 9.88 -6.46 -20.73
C VAL A 30 9.77 -7.84 -20.10
N GLN A 31 10.78 -8.65 -20.28
CA GLN A 31 11.01 -9.84 -19.49
C GLN A 31 11.92 -9.42 -18.32
N LEU A 32 11.52 -9.76 -17.11
CA LEU A 32 12.39 -9.55 -15.96
C LEU A 32 13.61 -10.46 -16.12
N GLU A 33 14.80 -9.87 -16.00
CA GLU A 33 16.02 -10.65 -15.90
C GLU A 33 15.90 -11.58 -14.69
N GLU A 34 16.46 -12.79 -14.75
CA GLU A 34 16.29 -13.85 -13.75
C GLU A 34 16.66 -13.38 -12.31
N PRO A 35 15.75 -12.75 -11.57
CA PRO A 35 16.03 -12.38 -10.19
C PRO A 35 15.89 -13.65 -9.35
N LYS A 36 16.90 -13.95 -8.55
CA LYS A 36 16.73 -14.94 -7.48
C LYS A 36 15.72 -14.45 -6.44
N LYS A 37 15.60 -13.14 -6.28
CA LYS A 37 14.73 -12.45 -5.33
C LYS A 37 14.02 -11.28 -6.00
N ALA A 38 12.73 -11.12 -5.74
CA ALA A 38 11.93 -10.00 -6.19
C ALA A 38 11.18 -9.36 -5.03
N GLY A 39 11.14 -8.02 -5.01
CA GLY A 39 10.24 -7.26 -4.16
C GLY A 39 8.97 -6.89 -4.91
N LEU A 40 7.81 -7.18 -4.34
CA LEU A 40 6.52 -6.77 -4.86
C LEU A 40 5.87 -5.83 -3.84
N TYR A 41 5.75 -4.55 -4.18
CA TYR A 41 5.00 -3.59 -3.39
C TYR A 41 3.68 -3.27 -4.10
N VAL A 42 2.57 -3.49 -3.42
CA VAL A 42 1.24 -3.16 -3.94
C VAL A 42 0.58 -2.17 -2.99
N CYS A 43 0.18 -1.02 -3.52
CA CYS A 43 -0.57 -0.04 -2.74
C CYS A 43 -1.85 -0.69 -2.19
N GLY A 44 -2.07 -0.50 -0.90
CA GLY A 44 -3.25 -1.01 -0.20
C GLY A 44 -4.47 -0.10 -0.35
N ILE A 45 -5.44 -0.34 0.49
CA ILE A 45 -6.69 0.44 0.53
C ILE A 45 -6.58 1.62 1.50
N THR A 46 -7.44 2.63 1.29
CA THR A 46 -7.88 3.55 2.34
C THR A 46 -9.24 3.02 2.84
N PRO A 47 -9.32 2.51 4.07
CA PRO A 47 -10.47 1.74 4.55
C PRO A 47 -11.61 2.65 5.06
N TYR A 48 -12.20 3.47 4.17
CA TYR A 48 -13.32 4.36 4.49
C TYR A 48 -14.68 3.82 4.03
N ASP A 49 -14.69 2.84 3.12
CA ASP A 49 -15.89 2.19 2.60
C ASP A 49 -15.56 0.78 2.09
N ALA A 50 -16.58 -0.04 1.84
CA ALA A 50 -16.42 -1.40 1.34
C ALA A 50 -15.66 -1.43 0.00
N THR A 51 -14.83 -2.46 -0.16
CA THR A 51 -14.14 -2.71 -1.42
C THR A 51 -15.12 -3.10 -2.52
N HIS A 52 -14.74 -2.86 -3.75
CA HIS A 52 -15.54 -3.17 -4.93
C HIS A 52 -14.72 -3.94 -5.97
N MET A 53 -15.36 -4.35 -7.08
CA MET A 53 -14.72 -5.14 -8.13
C MET A 53 -13.44 -4.53 -8.72
N GLY A 54 -13.28 -3.20 -8.68
CA GLY A 54 -12.04 -2.53 -9.07
C GLY A 54 -10.87 -2.92 -8.17
N HIS A 55 -11.09 -2.92 -6.86
CA HIS A 55 -10.08 -3.41 -5.89
C HIS A 55 -9.78 -4.90 -6.12
N ALA A 56 -10.80 -5.74 -6.27
CA ALA A 56 -10.63 -7.16 -6.55
C ALA A 56 -9.77 -7.39 -7.80
N SER A 57 -10.04 -6.67 -8.90
CA SER A 57 -9.27 -6.75 -10.14
C SER A 57 -7.79 -6.42 -9.93
N THR A 58 -7.49 -5.36 -9.16
CA THR A 58 -6.13 -4.95 -8.85
C THR A 58 -5.38 -6.03 -8.08
N TYR A 59 -5.95 -6.49 -6.96
CA TYR A 59 -5.25 -7.45 -6.10
C TYR A 59 -5.11 -8.84 -6.75
N VAL A 60 -6.10 -9.30 -7.50
CA VAL A 60 -6.00 -10.55 -8.28
C VAL A 60 -4.93 -10.44 -9.37
N ALA A 61 -4.80 -9.29 -10.05
CA ALA A 61 -3.76 -9.12 -11.07
C ALA A 61 -2.34 -9.20 -10.47
N PHE A 62 -2.11 -8.56 -9.32
CA PHE A 62 -0.82 -8.65 -8.61
C PHE A 62 -0.59 -10.03 -7.98
N ASP A 63 -1.65 -10.70 -7.52
CA ASP A 63 -1.56 -12.08 -7.05
C ASP A 63 -1.13 -13.05 -8.16
N LEU A 64 -1.66 -12.88 -9.37
CA LEU A 64 -1.22 -13.66 -10.53
C LEU A 64 0.26 -13.45 -10.84
N LEU A 65 0.75 -12.20 -10.76
CA LEU A 65 2.17 -11.91 -10.93
C LEU A 65 3.02 -12.56 -9.84
N ASN A 66 2.61 -12.43 -8.58
CA ASN A 66 3.27 -13.04 -7.43
C ASN A 66 3.39 -14.56 -7.60
N ARG A 67 2.29 -15.22 -7.97
CA ARG A 67 2.25 -16.67 -8.20
C ARG A 67 3.14 -17.06 -9.38
N ALA A 68 3.11 -16.32 -10.49
CA ALA A 68 3.94 -16.60 -11.67
C ALA A 68 5.43 -16.51 -11.34
N TRP A 69 5.86 -15.54 -10.53
CA TRP A 69 7.24 -15.45 -10.07
C TRP A 69 7.63 -16.62 -9.18
N ARG A 70 6.78 -16.96 -8.18
CA ARG A 70 7.03 -18.10 -7.28
C ARG A 70 7.10 -19.42 -8.04
N ASP A 71 6.24 -19.63 -9.05
CA ASP A 71 6.24 -20.81 -9.89
C ASP A 71 7.49 -20.88 -10.81
N ALA A 72 8.02 -19.73 -11.21
CA ALA A 72 9.31 -19.62 -11.90
C ALA A 72 10.53 -19.79 -10.96
N GLY A 73 10.33 -20.06 -9.66
CA GLY A 73 11.39 -20.27 -8.67
C GLY A 73 11.98 -19.00 -8.07
N VAL A 74 11.32 -17.85 -8.23
CA VAL A 74 11.76 -16.58 -7.64
C VAL A 74 11.28 -16.48 -6.19
N GLU A 75 12.16 -16.13 -5.27
CA GLU A 75 11.83 -15.78 -3.88
C GLU A 75 11.18 -14.38 -3.88
N VAL A 76 9.88 -14.30 -3.64
CA VAL A 76 9.12 -13.04 -3.65
C VAL A 76 8.89 -12.56 -2.23
N THR A 77 9.26 -11.32 -1.93
CA THR A 77 8.85 -10.60 -0.74
C THR A 77 7.70 -9.66 -1.13
N TYR A 78 6.49 -9.94 -0.68
CA TYR A 78 5.30 -9.16 -0.96
C TYR A 78 4.98 -8.22 0.19
N VAL A 79 4.88 -6.94 -0.11
CA VAL A 79 4.56 -5.87 0.84
C VAL A 79 3.31 -5.14 0.39
N GLN A 80 2.41 -4.88 1.32
CA GLN A 80 1.21 -4.08 1.10
C GLN A 80 0.97 -3.17 2.30
N ASN A 81 0.64 -1.90 2.06
CA ASN A 81 0.24 -0.98 3.11
C ASN A 81 -1.28 -0.95 3.31
N VAL A 82 -1.72 -0.32 4.39
CA VAL A 82 -3.10 0.15 4.61
C VAL A 82 -3.01 1.61 4.99
N THR A 83 -3.75 2.46 4.29
CA THR A 83 -3.85 3.89 4.64
C THR A 83 -4.99 4.07 5.64
N ASP A 84 -4.76 3.59 6.87
CA ASP A 84 -5.71 3.56 7.98
C ASP A 84 -5.85 4.90 8.72
N VAL A 85 -5.28 5.97 8.16
CA VAL A 85 -5.56 7.37 8.48
C VAL A 85 -5.41 8.21 7.22
N ASP A 86 -6.48 8.90 6.82
CA ASP A 86 -6.53 9.75 5.63
C ASP A 86 -7.78 10.65 5.68
N ASP A 87 -7.78 11.77 4.96
CA ASP A 87 -8.91 12.71 4.92
C ASP A 87 -10.25 12.04 4.56
N PRO A 88 -10.36 11.20 3.50
CA PRO A 88 -11.60 10.50 3.17
C PRO A 88 -12.15 9.62 4.30
N LEU A 89 -11.27 8.97 5.07
CA LEU A 89 -11.65 8.16 6.23
C LEU A 89 -12.23 9.02 7.34
N LEU A 90 -11.56 10.13 7.68
CA LEU A 90 -11.99 11.06 8.72
C LEU A 90 -13.32 11.76 8.35
N GLU A 91 -13.48 12.16 7.08
CA GLU A 91 -14.72 12.73 6.57
C GLU A 91 -15.87 11.73 6.65
N ARG A 92 -15.65 10.47 6.25
CA ARG A 92 -16.63 9.40 6.31
C ARG A 92 -17.04 9.10 7.75
N ALA A 93 -16.09 8.96 8.66
CA ALA A 93 -16.32 8.73 10.08
C ALA A 93 -17.17 9.86 10.70
N THR A 94 -16.86 11.12 10.39
CA THR A 94 -17.63 12.29 10.81
C THR A 94 -19.05 12.26 10.25
N ALA A 95 -19.22 11.97 8.96
CA ALA A 95 -20.52 11.95 8.28
C ALA A 95 -21.44 10.83 8.80
N THR A 96 -20.87 9.72 9.26
CA THR A 96 -21.60 8.56 9.80
C THR A 96 -21.70 8.55 11.32
N ASN A 97 -21.03 9.49 11.98
CA ASN A 97 -20.91 9.58 13.45
C ASN A 97 -20.35 8.28 14.08
N VAL A 98 -19.33 7.73 13.45
CA VAL A 98 -18.58 6.55 13.93
C VAL A 98 -17.17 6.98 14.28
N ASP A 99 -16.54 6.29 15.22
CA ASP A 99 -15.12 6.48 15.50
C ASP A 99 -14.29 6.08 14.28
N TRP A 100 -13.30 6.90 13.88
CA TRP A 100 -12.55 6.68 12.67
C TRP A 100 -11.63 5.43 12.74
N GLN A 101 -11.13 5.10 13.95
CA GLN A 101 -10.31 3.90 14.16
C GLN A 101 -11.16 2.64 14.04
N GLU A 102 -12.35 2.65 14.64
CA GLU A 102 -13.34 1.58 14.51
C GLU A 102 -13.74 1.37 13.05
N LEU A 103 -14.03 2.45 12.32
CA LEU A 103 -14.33 2.38 10.90
C LEU A 103 -13.17 1.78 10.09
N ALA A 104 -11.93 2.22 10.35
CA ALA A 104 -10.74 1.71 9.68
C ALA A 104 -10.53 0.21 9.94
N GLU A 105 -10.70 -0.23 11.19
CA GLU A 105 -10.57 -1.64 11.56
C GLU A 105 -11.63 -2.50 10.87
N ASP A 106 -12.90 -2.09 10.91
CA ASP A 106 -14.02 -2.83 10.31
C ASP A 106 -13.85 -2.98 8.79
N GLN A 107 -13.50 -1.89 8.10
CA GLN A 107 -13.31 -1.93 6.65
C GLN A 107 -12.03 -2.71 6.26
N THR A 108 -10.99 -2.67 7.07
CA THR A 108 -9.80 -3.49 6.87
C THR A 108 -10.09 -4.97 7.08
N GLU A 109 -10.93 -5.34 8.05
CA GLU A 109 -11.34 -6.74 8.27
C GLU A 109 -12.23 -7.24 7.15
N LEU A 110 -13.15 -6.40 6.64
CA LEU A 110 -13.93 -6.72 5.46
C LEU A 110 -13.03 -7.00 4.25
N PHE A 111 -12.05 -6.14 3.99
CA PHE A 111 -11.07 -6.35 2.93
C PHE A 111 -10.29 -7.67 3.08
N ARG A 112 -9.83 -8.01 4.29
CA ARG A 112 -9.16 -9.30 4.54
C ARG A 112 -10.05 -10.48 4.19
N THR A 113 -11.33 -10.41 4.57
CA THR A 113 -12.32 -11.44 4.27
C THR A 113 -12.52 -11.58 2.76
N ASP A 114 -12.59 -10.47 2.03
CA ASP A 114 -12.72 -10.46 0.57
C ASP A 114 -11.47 -11.06 -0.11
N MET A 115 -10.27 -10.71 0.34
CA MET A 115 -9.02 -11.24 -0.22
C MET A 115 -8.89 -12.75 0.05
N ALA A 116 -9.27 -13.21 1.23
CA ALA A 116 -9.32 -14.63 1.56
C ALA A 116 -10.32 -15.38 0.68
N ALA A 117 -11.52 -14.83 0.45
CA ALA A 117 -12.54 -15.42 -0.41
C ALA A 117 -12.10 -15.49 -1.88
N LEU A 118 -11.31 -14.53 -2.35
CA LEU A 118 -10.71 -14.51 -3.67
C LEU A 118 -9.47 -15.40 -3.81
N ASN A 119 -9.05 -16.08 -2.73
CA ASN A 119 -7.80 -16.86 -2.66
C ASN A 119 -6.53 -16.08 -3.01
N VAL A 120 -6.51 -14.77 -2.78
CA VAL A 120 -5.33 -13.92 -2.95
C VAL A 120 -4.30 -14.28 -1.88
N LEU A 121 -3.02 -14.41 -2.26
CA LEU A 121 -1.94 -14.64 -1.31
C LEU A 121 -1.76 -13.41 -0.42
N PRO A 122 -1.64 -13.60 0.92
CA PRO A 122 -1.40 -12.48 1.81
C PRO A 122 0.00 -11.89 1.60
N PRO A 123 0.21 -10.60 1.89
CA PRO A 123 1.54 -10.02 1.92
C PRO A 123 2.38 -10.59 3.08
N ASP A 124 3.69 -10.70 2.86
CA ASP A 124 4.66 -11.04 3.89
C ASP A 124 4.76 -9.90 4.94
N HIS A 125 4.55 -8.66 4.48
CA HIS A 125 4.48 -7.46 5.33
C HIS A 125 3.20 -6.68 5.00
N TYR A 126 2.28 -6.62 5.95
CA TYR A 126 1.03 -5.87 5.89
C TYR A 126 1.09 -4.75 6.92
N VAL A 127 1.22 -3.50 6.47
CA VAL A 127 1.63 -2.37 7.32
C VAL A 127 0.62 -1.23 7.24
N GLY A 128 0.04 -0.87 8.40
CA GLY A 128 -0.80 0.32 8.54
C GLY A 128 0.02 1.61 8.64
N VAL A 129 -0.55 2.72 8.22
CA VAL A 129 0.09 4.04 8.38
C VAL A 129 0.18 4.39 9.86
N VAL A 130 -0.88 4.16 10.65
CA VAL A 130 -0.91 4.49 12.08
C VAL A 130 0.23 3.79 12.84
N GLU A 131 0.46 2.49 12.63
CA GLU A 131 1.56 1.78 13.28
C GLU A 131 2.95 2.20 12.78
N SER A 132 3.04 2.85 11.61
CA SER A 132 4.31 3.25 11.01
C SER A 132 4.71 4.70 11.33
N ILE A 133 3.84 5.49 11.95
CA ILE A 133 4.09 6.90 12.24
C ILE A 133 5.39 7.11 13.03
N ASP A 134 5.62 6.32 14.08
CA ASP A 134 6.79 6.50 14.96
C ASP A 134 8.13 6.31 14.23
N TRP A 135 8.18 5.46 13.23
CA TRP A 135 9.40 5.26 12.43
C TRP A 135 9.48 6.16 11.19
N LEU A 136 8.37 6.78 10.79
CA LEU A 136 8.36 7.79 9.73
C LEU A 136 8.90 9.15 10.23
N PHE A 137 8.65 9.51 11.49
CA PHE A 137 9.12 10.79 12.05
C PHE A 137 10.63 11.02 11.85
N PRO A 138 11.53 10.11 12.25
CA PRO A 138 12.97 10.32 12.05
C PRO A 138 13.37 10.44 10.57
N VAL A 139 12.62 9.78 9.67
CA VAL A 139 12.85 9.89 8.23
C VAL A 139 12.50 11.28 7.73
N VAL A 140 11.35 11.81 8.16
CA VAL A 140 10.90 13.17 7.79
C VAL A 140 11.85 14.23 8.35
N GLU A 141 12.29 14.09 9.61
CA GLU A 141 13.30 14.96 10.21
C GLU A 141 14.61 14.95 9.41
N GLY A 142 15.10 13.76 9.05
CA GLY A 142 16.29 13.63 8.22
C GLY A 142 16.15 14.24 6.82
N LEU A 143 14.96 14.26 6.23
CA LEU A 143 14.70 14.96 4.98
C LEU A 143 14.76 16.49 5.16
N LEU A 144 14.20 17.02 6.25
CA LEU A 144 14.27 18.44 6.59
C LEU A 144 15.73 18.88 6.83
N GLU A 145 16.51 18.13 7.62
CA GLU A 145 17.91 18.40 7.90
C GLU A 145 18.79 18.43 6.63
N ARG A 146 18.47 17.58 5.67
CA ARG A 146 19.15 17.50 4.37
C ARG A 146 18.68 18.55 3.36
N GLY A 147 17.68 19.37 3.70
CA GLY A 147 17.08 20.35 2.80
C GLY A 147 16.29 19.71 1.64
N LEU A 148 15.86 18.46 1.78
CA LEU A 148 15.04 17.75 0.82
C LEU A 148 13.54 17.89 1.12
N ALA A 149 13.21 18.44 2.26
CA ALA A 149 11.84 18.79 2.66
C ALA A 149 11.82 20.21 3.25
N TYR A 150 10.67 20.85 3.24
CA TYR A 150 10.47 22.18 3.78
C TYR A 150 9.13 22.28 4.51
N ARG A 151 9.05 23.21 5.47
CA ARG A 151 7.79 23.55 6.14
C ARG A 151 7.10 24.68 5.43
N VAL A 152 5.81 24.53 5.17
CA VAL A 152 4.97 25.65 4.74
C VAL A 152 4.64 26.48 5.98
N PRO A 153 4.74 27.83 5.91
CA PRO A 153 4.31 28.69 7.01
C PRO A 153 2.86 28.38 7.41
N GLY A 154 2.57 28.47 8.71
CA GLY A 154 1.21 28.27 9.21
C GLY A 154 0.20 29.17 8.48
N PHE A 155 -0.98 28.66 8.26
CA PHE A 155 -2.04 29.38 7.55
C PHE A 155 -3.39 29.15 8.21
N THR A 156 -4.37 29.98 7.85
CA THR A 156 -5.76 29.74 8.22
C THR A 156 -6.49 29.26 6.97
N ASP A 157 -7.15 28.11 7.04
CA ASP A 157 -7.87 27.55 5.91
C ASP A 157 -9.20 28.30 5.64
N GLU A 158 -9.88 27.95 4.55
CA GLU A 158 -11.16 28.53 4.15
C GLU A 158 -12.29 28.29 5.17
N LYS A 159 -12.14 27.29 6.06
CA LYS A 159 -13.07 26.97 7.13
C LYS A 159 -12.76 27.71 8.43
N GLY A 160 -11.69 28.55 8.44
CA GLY A 160 -11.24 29.31 9.59
C GLY A 160 -10.41 28.52 10.61
N VAL A 161 -9.97 27.31 10.27
CA VAL A 161 -9.08 26.49 11.10
C VAL A 161 -7.65 27.02 10.96
N GLN A 162 -7.00 27.27 12.09
CA GLN A 162 -5.59 27.65 12.11
C GLN A 162 -4.68 26.43 12.04
N HIS A 163 -3.75 26.42 11.10
CA HIS A 163 -2.66 25.46 10.96
C HIS A 163 -1.35 26.12 11.39
N PRO A 164 -0.99 26.08 12.69
CA PRO A 164 0.03 26.96 13.27
C PRO A 164 1.44 26.69 12.75
N ASP A 165 1.80 25.43 12.50
CA ASP A 165 3.17 25.03 12.18
C ASP A 165 3.38 24.69 10.70
N GLY A 166 2.33 24.76 9.89
CA GLY A 166 2.34 24.39 8.47
C GLY A 166 2.69 22.92 8.21
N ASP A 167 2.31 22.44 7.06
CA ASP A 167 2.60 21.08 6.61
C ASP A 167 4.06 20.94 6.13
N ILE A 168 4.56 19.72 6.11
CA ILE A 168 5.89 19.41 5.59
C ILE A 168 5.74 18.81 4.19
N TYR A 169 6.45 19.39 3.23
CA TYR A 169 6.47 18.95 1.84
C TYR A 169 7.86 18.50 1.42
N LEU A 170 7.92 17.46 0.59
CA LEU A 170 9.15 17.06 -0.08
C LEU A 170 9.47 18.07 -1.19
N ASP A 171 10.69 18.58 -1.25
CA ASP A 171 11.19 19.33 -2.40
C ASP A 171 11.62 18.35 -3.50
N VAL A 172 10.68 18.07 -4.40
CA VAL A 172 10.89 17.14 -5.52
C VAL A 172 12.06 17.57 -6.42
N LYS A 173 12.35 18.86 -6.51
CA LYS A 173 13.48 19.38 -7.33
C LYS A 173 14.82 19.18 -6.65
N ALA A 174 14.86 19.31 -5.32
CA ALA A 174 16.08 19.08 -4.54
C ALA A 174 16.37 17.57 -4.38
N ALA A 175 15.36 16.71 -4.56
CA ALA A 175 15.48 15.26 -4.43
C ALA A 175 15.85 14.54 -5.76
N GLN A 176 15.92 15.25 -6.88
CA GLN A 176 16.37 14.77 -8.19
C GLN A 176 17.90 14.92 -8.33
#